data_e53c9762f7dd4aad3717a35b852242cd
#
_entry.id   e53c9762f7dd4aad3717a35b852242cd
#
_cell.length_a   1.000
_cell.length_b   1.000
_cell.length_c   1.000
_cell.angle_alpha   90.00
_cell.angle_beta   90.00
_cell.angle_gamma   90.00
#
_symmetry.space_group_name_H-M   'P 1'
#
loop_
_entity.id
_entity.type
_entity.pdbx_description
1 polymer ?
#
loop_
_entity_poly.entity_id
_entity_poly.type
_entity_poly.pdbx_seq_one_letter_code
_entity_poly.pdbx_strand_id
1 'polypeptide(L)'
;MRSSHGLLVISLLLVSIGFAPAQSNNPTAIHTVGQALDFWITNTETRVVSAADAMPEEKYSYAPTAGEFAGVRTFAQQIKHLAANNYRMAAYILNQTPSPEQESEVGPFAVQSKAQIMDYLKRSFAVLHRAMAAINERNMLTPMAASPGPLQKTRLQLAVDAVAHSNDHYGQMVEYLRMNGIIPPASR
;
A
#
# COMPACT_ATOMS: atom_id res chain seq x y z
N MET A 1 -57.82 36.52 59.73
CA MET A 1 -57.26 35.18 59.54
C MET A 1 -56.91 35.06 58.03
N ARG A 2 -55.68 35.15 57.69
CA ARG A 2 -55.20 34.99 56.29
C ARG A 2 -54.42 33.66 56.16
N SER A 3 -54.96 32.73 55.40
CA SER A 3 -54.39 31.44 55.14
C SER A 3 -53.36 31.56 53.97
N SER A 4 -52.10 31.28 54.24
CA SER A 4 -51.01 31.26 53.20
C SER A 4 -50.87 29.79 52.68
N HIS A 5 -51.19 29.63 51.40
CA HIS A 5 -50.93 28.35 50.73
C HIS A 5 -49.51 28.40 50.11
N GLY A 6 -48.61 27.65 50.71
CA GLY A 6 -47.28 27.48 50.18
C GLY A 6 -47.30 26.49 48.99
N LEU A 7 -46.86 26.97 47.86
CA LEU A 7 -46.67 26.16 46.62
C LEU A 7 -45.32 25.44 46.69
N LEU A 8 -45.36 24.12 46.78
CA LEU A 8 -44.17 23.26 46.75
C LEU A 8 -43.79 23.00 45.28
N VAL A 9 -42.69 23.59 44.79
CA VAL A 9 -42.16 23.32 43.46
C VAL A 9 -41.21 22.14 43.58
N ILE A 10 -41.61 20.99 43.06
CA ILE A 10 -40.73 19.82 42.92
C ILE A 10 -39.98 19.93 41.60
N SER A 11 -38.69 20.27 41.66
CA SER A 11 -37.78 20.25 40.49
C SER A 11 -37.37 18.82 40.19
N LEU A 12 -37.85 18.29 39.08
CA LEU A 12 -37.45 16.97 38.56
C LEU A 12 -36.12 17.11 37.81
N LEU A 13 -35.01 16.64 38.40
CA LEU A 13 -33.73 16.50 37.74
C LEU A 13 -33.77 15.30 36.78
N LEU A 14 -33.86 15.54 35.47
CA LEU A 14 -33.66 14.53 34.45
C LEU A 14 -32.16 14.26 34.30
N VAL A 15 -31.66 13.17 34.88
CA VAL A 15 -30.32 12.65 34.62
C VAL A 15 -30.35 11.90 33.28
N SER A 16 -29.89 12.54 32.23
CA SER A 16 -29.66 11.88 30.93
C SER A 16 -28.42 10.96 31.03
N ILE A 17 -28.65 9.65 31.16
CA ILE A 17 -27.62 8.63 31.05
C ILE A 17 -27.29 8.54 29.57
N GLY A 18 -26.18 9.20 29.15
CA GLY A 18 -25.62 9.07 27.81
C GLY A 18 -25.04 7.65 27.63
N PHE A 19 -25.71 6.82 26.85
CA PHE A 19 -25.13 5.58 26.38
C PHE A 19 -24.02 5.94 25.38
N ALA A 20 -22.76 5.88 25.79
CA ALA A 20 -21.65 5.81 24.85
C ALA A 20 -21.75 4.47 24.10
N PRO A 21 -21.74 4.46 22.76
CA PRO A 21 -21.69 3.20 22.04
C PRO A 21 -20.41 2.45 22.42
N ALA A 22 -20.54 1.24 22.93
CA ALA A 22 -19.42 0.36 23.18
C ALA A 22 -18.74 0.08 21.85
N GLN A 23 -17.50 0.56 21.68
CA GLN A 23 -16.66 0.15 20.55
C GLN A 23 -16.46 -1.36 20.67
N SER A 24 -16.94 -2.12 19.69
CA SER A 24 -16.70 -3.56 19.64
C SER A 24 -15.20 -3.79 19.41
N ASN A 25 -14.49 -4.26 20.41
CA ASN A 25 -13.11 -4.70 20.31
C ASN A 25 -13.04 -6.05 19.57
N ASN A 26 -13.50 -6.10 18.32
CA ASN A 26 -13.26 -7.23 17.46
C ASN A 26 -11.80 -7.16 16.98
N PRO A 27 -10.89 -8.06 17.41
CA PRO A 27 -9.46 -7.99 17.06
C PRO A 27 -9.20 -8.17 15.56
N THR A 28 -10.19 -8.59 14.78
CA THR A 28 -10.08 -8.76 13.32
C THR A 28 -10.68 -7.59 12.53
N ALA A 29 -11.28 -6.59 13.19
CA ALA A 29 -11.85 -5.44 12.51
C ALA A 29 -10.78 -4.40 12.17
N ILE A 30 -10.87 -3.84 10.96
CA ILE A 30 -10.04 -2.70 10.53
C ILE A 30 -10.64 -1.43 11.17
N HIS A 31 -9.83 -0.72 11.96
CA HIS A 31 -10.28 0.45 12.74
C HIS A 31 -9.64 1.77 12.32
N THR A 32 -8.57 1.74 11.52
CA THR A 32 -7.84 2.93 11.08
C THR A 32 -7.58 2.94 9.58
N VAL A 33 -7.37 4.13 9.02
CA VAL A 33 -6.97 4.30 7.61
C VAL A 33 -5.69 3.54 7.32
N GLY A 34 -4.69 3.63 8.21
CA GLY A 34 -3.43 2.90 8.06
C GLY A 34 -3.62 1.39 7.95
N GLN A 35 -4.47 0.79 8.81
CA GLN A 35 -4.80 -0.63 8.74
C GLN A 35 -5.53 -1.01 7.44
N ALA A 36 -6.44 -0.16 6.96
CA ALA A 36 -7.14 -0.41 5.70
C ALA A 36 -6.18 -0.40 4.50
N LEU A 37 -5.23 0.53 4.47
CA LEU A 37 -4.21 0.61 3.44
C LEU A 37 -3.23 -0.56 3.52
N ASP A 38 -2.81 -0.92 4.73
CA ASP A 38 -1.90 -2.04 4.98
C ASP A 38 -2.52 -3.39 4.57
N PHE A 39 -3.82 -3.58 4.78
CA PHE A 39 -4.57 -4.74 4.27
C PHE A 39 -4.44 -4.89 2.75
N TRP A 40 -4.58 -3.79 1.99
CA TRP A 40 -4.46 -3.82 0.54
C TRP A 40 -3.01 -4.08 0.09
N ILE A 41 -2.02 -3.51 0.78
CA ILE A 41 -0.60 -3.79 0.52
C ILE A 41 -0.26 -5.24 0.82
N THR A 42 -0.74 -5.82 1.93
CA THR A 42 -0.54 -7.24 2.27
C THR A 42 -1.08 -8.17 1.17
N ASN A 43 -2.30 -7.90 0.68
CA ASN A 43 -2.89 -8.68 -0.41
C ASN A 43 -2.08 -8.57 -1.71
N THR A 44 -1.61 -7.36 -2.01
CA THR A 44 -0.80 -7.09 -3.22
C THR A 44 0.57 -7.74 -3.10
N GLU A 45 1.26 -7.61 -1.97
CA GLU A 45 2.54 -8.26 -1.69
C GLU A 45 2.46 -9.76 -1.89
N THR A 46 1.46 -10.41 -1.29
CA THR A 46 1.25 -11.86 -1.41
C THR A 46 1.18 -12.30 -2.87
N ARG A 47 0.44 -11.56 -3.70
CA ARG A 47 0.30 -11.86 -5.14
C ARG A 47 1.58 -11.60 -5.91
N VAL A 48 2.21 -10.45 -5.70
CA VAL A 48 3.43 -10.04 -6.41
C VAL A 48 4.59 -10.95 -6.05
N VAL A 49 4.83 -11.20 -4.76
CA VAL A 49 5.94 -12.06 -4.29
C VAL A 49 5.76 -13.49 -4.80
N SER A 50 4.55 -14.05 -4.74
CA SER A 50 4.30 -15.40 -5.26
C SER A 50 4.44 -15.48 -6.79
N ALA A 51 4.03 -14.46 -7.53
CA ALA A 51 4.24 -14.41 -8.98
C ALA A 51 5.73 -14.29 -9.33
N ALA A 52 6.48 -13.45 -8.61
CA ALA A 52 7.93 -13.33 -8.78
C ALA A 52 8.63 -14.67 -8.50
N ASP A 53 8.27 -15.34 -7.42
CA ASP A 53 8.89 -16.62 -7.06
C ASP A 53 8.57 -17.76 -8.05
N ALA A 54 7.39 -17.72 -8.68
CA ALA A 54 6.96 -18.76 -9.63
C ALA A 54 7.78 -18.79 -10.92
N MET A 55 8.40 -17.69 -11.33
CA MET A 55 9.26 -17.65 -12.52
C MET A 55 10.60 -18.32 -12.22
N PRO A 56 11.05 -19.31 -13.00
CA PRO A 56 12.40 -19.87 -12.89
C PRO A 56 13.48 -18.81 -13.14
N GLU A 57 14.64 -18.95 -12.47
CA GLU A 57 15.71 -17.94 -12.53
C GLU A 57 16.22 -17.70 -13.95
N GLU A 58 16.38 -18.75 -14.74
CA GLU A 58 16.82 -18.70 -16.13
C GLU A 58 15.85 -17.90 -17.04
N LYS A 59 14.62 -17.69 -16.59
CA LYS A 59 13.58 -16.91 -17.29
C LYS A 59 13.41 -15.47 -16.76
N TYR A 60 14.22 -15.03 -15.82
CA TYR A 60 14.14 -13.67 -15.30
C TYR A 60 14.53 -12.61 -16.34
N SER A 61 15.35 -12.99 -17.34
CA SER A 61 15.68 -12.14 -18.49
C SER A 61 14.62 -12.12 -19.59
N TYR A 62 13.55 -12.90 -19.46
CA TYR A 62 12.48 -12.95 -20.46
C TYR A 62 11.76 -11.61 -20.60
N ALA A 63 11.56 -11.18 -21.84
CA ALA A 63 10.64 -10.13 -22.25
C ALA A 63 9.83 -10.61 -23.46
N PRO A 64 8.56 -10.19 -23.65
CA PRO A 64 7.80 -10.50 -24.85
C PRO A 64 8.49 -9.98 -26.11
N THR A 65 8.46 -10.76 -27.19
CA THR A 65 9.08 -10.41 -28.48
C THR A 65 8.13 -10.54 -29.66
N ALA A 66 6.98 -11.19 -29.46
CA ALA A 66 5.95 -11.33 -30.50
C ALA A 66 4.94 -10.19 -30.37
N GLY A 67 4.76 -9.39 -31.44
CA GLY A 67 3.89 -8.22 -31.46
C GLY A 67 4.64 -6.90 -31.16
N GLU A 68 3.92 -5.87 -30.75
CA GLU A 68 4.44 -4.51 -30.51
C GLU A 68 4.99 -4.36 -29.10
N PHE A 69 6.05 -5.13 -28.78
CA PHE A 69 6.68 -5.14 -27.45
C PHE A 69 8.09 -4.52 -27.41
N ALA A 70 8.41 -3.64 -28.36
CA ALA A 70 9.71 -2.98 -28.36
C ALA A 70 9.92 -2.14 -27.09
N GLY A 71 11.04 -2.38 -26.38
CA GLY A 71 11.44 -1.62 -25.20
C GLY A 71 10.72 -1.97 -23.90
N VAL A 72 9.88 -3.03 -23.87
CA VAL A 72 9.29 -3.49 -22.62
C VAL A 72 10.33 -4.06 -21.66
N ARG A 73 10.06 -3.95 -20.36
CA ARG A 73 10.94 -4.47 -19.32
C ARG A 73 11.00 -6.00 -19.35
N THR A 74 12.17 -6.58 -19.05
CA THR A 74 12.26 -8.00 -18.71
C THR A 74 11.52 -8.29 -17.41
N PHE A 75 11.25 -9.57 -17.13
CA PHE A 75 10.62 -9.99 -15.89
C PHE A 75 11.38 -9.49 -14.65
N ALA A 76 12.71 -9.62 -14.64
CA ALA A 76 13.57 -9.08 -13.59
C ALA A 76 13.44 -7.54 -13.47
N GLN A 77 13.41 -6.82 -14.57
CA GLN A 77 13.26 -5.37 -14.58
C GLN A 77 11.88 -4.92 -14.07
N GLN A 78 10.81 -5.68 -14.36
CA GLN A 78 9.47 -5.42 -13.81
C GLN A 78 9.50 -5.46 -12.28
N ILE A 79 10.09 -6.51 -11.70
CA ILE A 79 10.15 -6.68 -10.25
C ILE A 79 11.00 -5.58 -9.60
N LYS A 80 12.17 -5.28 -10.18
CA LYS A 80 13.09 -4.25 -9.68
C LYS A 80 12.47 -2.86 -9.74
N HIS A 81 11.76 -2.53 -10.82
CA HIS A 81 11.03 -1.29 -10.99
C HIS A 81 9.93 -1.14 -9.93
N LEU A 82 9.12 -2.18 -9.74
CA LEU A 82 8.08 -2.21 -8.72
C LEU A 82 8.67 -1.99 -7.31
N ALA A 83 9.76 -2.69 -6.99
CA ALA A 83 10.42 -2.53 -5.69
C ALA A 83 11.00 -1.12 -5.50
N ALA A 84 11.64 -0.54 -6.51
CA ALA A 84 12.13 0.84 -6.46
C ALA A 84 10.98 1.83 -6.24
N ASN A 85 9.87 1.65 -6.94
CA ASN A 85 8.68 2.48 -6.74
C ASN A 85 8.09 2.34 -5.33
N ASN A 86 8.06 1.14 -4.75
CA ASN A 86 7.61 0.94 -3.37
C ASN A 86 8.47 1.75 -2.38
N TYR A 87 9.80 1.72 -2.52
CA TYR A 87 10.71 2.53 -1.72
C TYR A 87 10.45 4.03 -1.90
N ARG A 88 10.29 4.47 -3.16
CA ARG A 88 10.02 5.87 -3.51
C ARG A 88 8.71 6.36 -2.89
N MET A 89 7.61 5.60 -3.05
CA MET A 89 6.31 5.95 -2.48
C MET A 89 6.37 5.98 -0.95
N ALA A 90 7.03 5.02 -0.34
CA ALA A 90 7.22 5.01 1.11
C ALA A 90 8.02 6.23 1.59
N ALA A 91 9.10 6.61 0.89
CA ALA A 91 9.87 7.80 1.22
C ALA A 91 8.98 9.06 1.17
N TYR A 92 8.19 9.25 0.12
CA TYR A 92 7.27 10.39 0.02
C TYR A 92 6.23 10.39 1.14
N ILE A 93 5.58 9.25 1.43
CA ILE A 93 4.59 9.14 2.52
C ILE A 93 5.22 9.50 3.88
N LEU A 94 6.47 9.10 4.11
CA LEU A 94 7.22 9.37 5.34
C LEU A 94 7.88 10.76 5.36
N ASN A 95 7.66 11.58 4.32
CA ASN A 95 8.29 12.90 4.13
C ASN A 95 9.82 12.84 4.06
N GLN A 96 10.34 11.85 3.38
CA GLN A 96 11.76 11.64 3.13
C GLN A 96 12.07 11.85 1.65
N THR A 97 13.31 12.25 1.33
CA THR A 97 13.78 12.33 -0.06
C THR A 97 14.19 10.92 -0.51
N PRO A 98 13.64 10.40 -1.62
CA PRO A 98 14.12 9.13 -2.18
C PRO A 98 15.60 9.21 -2.58
N SER A 99 16.30 8.08 -2.49
CA SER A 99 17.66 7.98 -3.03
C SER A 99 17.64 7.88 -4.57
N PRO A 100 18.77 8.15 -5.24
CA PRO A 100 18.87 7.98 -6.71
C PRO A 100 18.48 6.57 -7.19
N GLU A 101 18.77 5.53 -6.39
CA GLU A 101 18.39 4.16 -6.72
C GLU A 101 16.87 3.93 -6.65
N GLN A 102 16.18 4.63 -5.76
CA GLN A 102 14.72 4.59 -5.61
C GLN A 102 14.01 5.40 -6.71
N GLU A 103 14.70 6.36 -7.32
CA GLU A 103 14.24 7.10 -8.50
C GLU A 103 14.47 6.34 -9.82
N SER A 104 15.22 5.24 -9.78
CA SER A 104 15.59 4.48 -10.98
C SER A 104 14.40 3.69 -11.54
N GLU A 105 14.12 3.89 -12.82
CA GLU A 105 13.10 3.15 -13.57
C GLU A 105 13.43 1.66 -13.80
N VAL A 106 14.66 1.26 -13.55
CA VAL A 106 15.13 -0.13 -13.71
C VAL A 106 15.63 -0.75 -12.40
N GLY A 107 15.56 -0.01 -11.30
CA GLY A 107 16.08 -0.41 -10.00
C GLY A 107 17.60 -0.48 -9.91
N PRO A 108 18.16 -0.92 -8.78
CA PRO A 108 19.61 -0.95 -8.56
C PRO A 108 20.33 -1.89 -9.53
N PHE A 109 21.43 -1.41 -10.11
CA PHE A 109 22.23 -2.21 -11.06
C PHE A 109 22.88 -3.44 -10.40
N ALA A 110 23.30 -3.30 -9.13
CA ALA A 110 23.96 -4.38 -8.39
C ALA A 110 23.05 -5.58 -8.05
N VAL A 111 21.73 -5.43 -8.14
CA VAL A 111 20.73 -6.48 -7.84
C VAL A 111 20.45 -7.24 -9.14
N GLN A 112 21.01 -8.46 -9.29
CA GLN A 112 20.97 -9.21 -10.56
C GLN A 112 20.39 -10.63 -10.42
N SER A 113 20.78 -11.42 -9.42
CA SER A 113 20.26 -12.79 -9.26
C SER A 113 18.81 -12.80 -8.78
N LYS A 114 18.07 -13.87 -9.05
CA LYS A 114 16.70 -14.07 -8.53
C LYS A 114 16.66 -13.86 -7.03
N ALA A 115 17.59 -14.44 -6.27
CA ALA A 115 17.63 -14.32 -4.82
C ALA A 115 17.78 -12.86 -4.37
N GLN A 116 18.67 -12.07 -5.00
CA GLN A 116 18.85 -10.66 -4.71
C GLN A 116 17.62 -9.83 -5.07
N ILE A 117 16.98 -10.10 -6.21
CA ILE A 117 15.78 -9.42 -6.68
C ILE A 117 14.61 -9.69 -5.73
N MET A 118 14.43 -10.95 -5.31
CA MET A 118 13.39 -11.33 -4.35
C MET A 118 13.60 -10.68 -2.97
N ASP A 119 14.84 -10.61 -2.49
CA ASP A 119 15.15 -9.94 -1.24
C ASP A 119 14.89 -8.42 -1.33
N TYR A 120 15.30 -7.78 -2.43
CA TYR A 120 15.04 -6.37 -2.69
C TYR A 120 13.53 -6.07 -2.74
N LEU A 121 12.75 -6.91 -3.41
CA LEU A 121 11.28 -6.83 -3.47
C LEU A 121 10.66 -6.93 -2.09
N LYS A 122 10.96 -7.98 -1.31
CA LYS A 122 10.40 -8.18 0.02
C LYS A 122 10.73 -7.03 0.98
N ARG A 123 11.97 -6.55 0.96
CA ARG A 123 12.36 -5.38 1.76
C ARG A 123 11.63 -4.11 1.34
N SER A 124 11.34 -3.91 0.06
CA SER A 124 10.56 -2.76 -0.40
C SER A 124 9.13 -2.77 0.15
N PHE A 125 8.48 -3.93 0.19
CA PHE A 125 7.17 -4.07 0.83
C PHE A 125 7.23 -3.82 2.33
N ALA A 126 8.25 -4.32 3.04
CA ALA A 126 8.41 -4.05 4.47
C ALA A 126 8.55 -2.55 4.79
N VAL A 127 9.19 -1.77 3.91
CA VAL A 127 9.24 -0.30 4.05
C VAL A 127 7.87 0.31 3.76
N LEU A 128 7.17 -0.17 2.74
CA LEU A 128 5.85 0.32 2.37
C LEU A 128 4.82 0.07 3.47
N HIS A 129 4.83 -1.10 4.12
CA HIS A 129 4.01 -1.39 5.31
C HIS A 129 4.21 -0.36 6.43
N ARG A 130 5.46 -0.01 6.74
CA ARG A 130 5.75 1.04 7.73
C ARG A 130 5.20 2.40 7.31
N ALA A 131 5.25 2.71 6.02
CA ALA A 131 4.68 3.95 5.50
C ALA A 131 3.15 3.97 5.63
N MET A 132 2.45 2.85 5.33
CA MET A 132 1.00 2.73 5.52
C MET A 132 0.61 2.90 7.00
N ALA A 133 1.35 2.27 7.91
CA ALA A 133 1.10 2.38 9.35
C ALA A 133 1.28 3.82 9.89
N ALA A 134 2.05 4.67 9.23
CA ALA A 134 2.21 6.08 9.59
C ALA A 134 1.04 6.98 9.15
N ILE A 135 0.12 6.48 8.31
CA ILE A 135 -1.04 7.23 7.83
C ILE A 135 -2.19 7.10 8.84
N ASN A 136 -2.80 8.22 9.17
CA ASN A 136 -3.95 8.29 10.07
C ASN A 136 -4.93 9.39 9.63
N GLU A 137 -6.08 9.49 10.30
CA GLU A 137 -7.16 10.40 9.97
C GLU A 137 -6.74 11.88 10.02
N ARG A 138 -5.70 12.23 10.80
CA ARG A 138 -5.20 13.61 10.95
C ARG A 138 -4.25 14.02 9.84
N ASN A 139 -3.53 13.06 9.24
CA ASN A 139 -2.47 13.35 8.28
C ASN A 139 -2.71 12.82 6.86
N MET A 140 -3.73 11.98 6.63
CA MET A 140 -3.96 11.34 5.33
C MET A 140 -4.14 12.32 4.16
N LEU A 141 -4.70 13.49 4.41
CA LEU A 141 -4.91 14.54 3.41
C LEU A 141 -3.82 15.61 3.42
N THR A 142 -2.77 15.46 4.22
CA THR A 142 -1.63 16.39 4.21
C THR A 142 -0.86 16.30 2.89
N PRO A 143 -0.69 17.41 2.16
CA PRO A 143 0.13 17.43 0.94
C PRO A 143 1.59 17.15 1.26
N MET A 144 2.25 16.36 0.40
CA MET A 144 3.65 15.99 0.57
C MET A 144 4.55 16.78 -0.38
N ALA A 145 5.42 17.61 0.19
CA ALA A 145 6.29 18.51 -0.59
C ALA A 145 7.25 17.76 -1.52
N ALA A 146 7.69 16.57 -1.13
CA ALA A 146 8.60 15.74 -1.92
C ALA A 146 7.90 14.95 -3.05
N SER A 147 6.56 14.98 -3.14
CA SER A 147 5.86 14.23 -4.18
C SER A 147 6.04 14.90 -5.55
N PRO A 148 6.33 14.13 -6.61
CA PRO A 148 6.53 14.69 -7.95
C PRO A 148 5.22 15.20 -8.58
N GLY A 149 5.35 16.20 -9.46
CA GLY A 149 4.24 16.72 -10.27
C GLY A 149 3.81 18.12 -9.88
N PRO A 150 2.93 18.75 -10.68
CA PRO A 150 2.51 20.15 -10.49
C PRO A 150 1.59 20.33 -9.28
N LEU A 151 0.93 19.27 -8.83
CA LEU A 151 0.11 19.24 -7.62
C LEU A 151 0.74 18.29 -6.62
N GLN A 152 1.00 18.79 -5.41
CA GLN A 152 1.50 17.94 -4.32
C GLN A 152 0.46 16.88 -3.98
N LYS A 153 0.85 15.62 -4.10
CA LYS A 153 -0.01 14.49 -3.69
C LYS A 153 -0.10 14.42 -2.17
N THR A 154 -1.26 14.03 -1.67
CA THR A 154 -1.46 13.72 -0.25
C THR A 154 -0.91 12.35 0.10
N ARG A 155 -0.71 12.06 1.39
CA ARG A 155 -0.32 10.70 1.84
C ARG A 155 -1.27 9.62 1.34
N LEU A 156 -2.58 9.88 1.39
CA LEU A 156 -3.59 8.93 0.91
C LEU A 156 -3.46 8.67 -0.60
N GLN A 157 -3.26 9.72 -1.41
CA GLN A 157 -3.06 9.54 -2.84
C GLN A 157 -1.80 8.74 -3.15
N LEU A 158 -0.69 9.00 -2.46
CA LEU A 158 0.55 8.23 -2.61
C LEU A 158 0.38 6.75 -2.22
N ALA A 159 -0.39 6.48 -1.16
CA ALA A 159 -0.71 5.11 -0.75
C ALA A 159 -1.58 4.38 -1.79
N VAL A 160 -2.60 5.06 -2.33
CA VAL A 160 -3.45 4.51 -3.41
C VAL A 160 -2.63 4.27 -4.68
N ASP A 161 -1.74 5.22 -5.04
CA ASP A 161 -0.83 5.06 -6.18
C ASP A 161 0.08 3.83 -6.00
N ALA A 162 0.62 3.60 -4.80
CA ALA A 162 1.46 2.43 -4.53
C ALA A 162 0.70 1.11 -4.72
N VAL A 163 -0.56 1.03 -4.26
CA VAL A 163 -1.43 -0.15 -4.46
C VAL A 163 -1.76 -0.34 -5.94
N ALA A 164 -2.18 0.73 -6.62
CA ALA A 164 -2.57 0.68 -8.03
C ALA A 164 -1.39 0.28 -8.93
N HIS A 165 -0.24 0.91 -8.76
CA HIS A 165 0.99 0.62 -9.50
C HIS A 165 1.46 -0.83 -9.29
N SER A 166 1.43 -1.32 -8.05
CA SER A 166 1.82 -2.69 -7.75
C SER A 166 0.88 -3.72 -8.37
N ASN A 167 -0.43 -3.44 -8.43
CA ASN A 167 -1.39 -4.32 -9.10
C ASN A 167 -1.28 -4.26 -10.63
N ASP A 168 -0.94 -3.11 -11.22
CA ASP A 168 -0.66 -2.99 -12.65
C ASP A 168 0.51 -3.90 -13.04
N HIS A 169 1.63 -3.79 -12.34
CA HIS A 169 2.80 -4.66 -12.58
C HIS A 169 2.53 -6.12 -12.26
N TYR A 170 1.72 -6.44 -11.25
CA TYR A 170 1.27 -7.81 -11.01
C TYR A 170 0.53 -8.39 -12.22
N GLY A 171 -0.36 -7.62 -12.85
CA GLY A 171 -1.05 -8.05 -14.07
C GLY A 171 -0.08 -8.37 -15.19
N GLN A 172 0.92 -7.51 -15.42
CA GLN A 172 1.97 -7.73 -16.41
C GLN A 172 2.81 -8.98 -16.08
N MET A 173 3.18 -9.20 -14.81
CA MET A 173 3.91 -10.39 -14.38
C MET A 173 3.10 -11.68 -14.62
N VAL A 174 1.80 -11.65 -14.40
CA VAL A 174 0.87 -12.77 -14.69
C VAL A 174 0.91 -13.14 -16.17
N GLU A 175 0.88 -12.14 -17.07
CA GLU A 175 0.97 -12.41 -18.51
C GLU A 175 2.35 -13.00 -18.88
N TYR A 176 3.44 -12.52 -18.30
CA TYR A 176 4.78 -13.09 -18.53
C TYR A 176 4.86 -14.55 -18.06
N LEU A 177 4.26 -14.90 -16.93
CA LEU A 177 4.18 -16.28 -16.47
C LEU A 177 3.44 -17.16 -17.48
N ARG A 178 2.25 -16.72 -17.94
CA ARG A 178 1.43 -17.44 -18.91
C ARG A 178 2.17 -17.64 -20.26
N MET A 179 2.84 -16.62 -20.74
CA MET A 179 3.66 -16.68 -21.97
C MET A 179 4.79 -17.70 -21.82
N ASN A 180 5.22 -18.02 -20.62
CA ASN A 180 6.22 -19.04 -20.32
C ASN A 180 5.62 -20.40 -19.91
N GLY A 181 4.31 -20.61 -20.09
CA GLY A 181 3.62 -21.86 -19.75
C GLY A 181 3.45 -22.09 -18.24
N ILE A 182 3.58 -21.03 -17.42
CA ILE A 182 3.49 -21.12 -15.95
C ILE A 182 2.10 -20.63 -15.53
N ILE A 183 1.37 -21.47 -14.78
CA ILE A 183 0.09 -21.07 -14.17
C ILE A 183 0.40 -20.11 -13.02
N PRO A 184 -0.13 -18.87 -13.03
CA PRO A 184 0.06 -17.92 -11.94
C PRO A 184 -0.45 -18.48 -10.60
N PRO A 185 0.28 -18.30 -9.48
CA PRO A 185 -0.11 -18.90 -8.19
C PRO A 185 -1.53 -18.55 -7.74
N ALA A 186 -2.00 -17.32 -7.97
CA ALA A 186 -3.36 -16.91 -7.61
C ALA A 186 -4.45 -17.48 -8.54
N SER A 187 -4.09 -18.27 -9.55
CA SER A 187 -5.03 -18.95 -10.48
C SER A 187 -5.07 -20.47 -10.27
N ARG A 188 -4.48 -20.97 -9.19
CA ARG A 188 -4.44 -22.39 -8.81
C ARG A 188 -5.51 -22.74 -7.80
#